data_98d8a437e217fa62a6a005e688262185
#
_entry.id   98d8a437e217fa62a6a005e688262185
#
_cell.length_a   1.000
_cell.length_b   1.000
_cell.length_c   1.000
_cell.angle_alpha   90.00
_cell.angle_beta   90.00
_cell.angle_gamma   90.00
#
_symmetry.space_group_name_H-M   'P 1'
#
loop_
_entity.id
_entity.type
_entity.pdbx_description
1 polymer ?
#
loop_
_entity_poly.entity_id
_entity_poly.type
_entity_poly.pdbx_seq_one_letter_code
_entity_poly.pdbx_strand_id
1 'polypeptide(L)'
;MGKFIIEGGHRLSGRVKVQGAKNAALPVLAATVMSRGEMTLFNCPEIRDVHNMLSILRELGVESYYDGDALKISGRNARSSPMPQRLSKELRSSIFMLGPLLSRFGEAVCAYPGGCEIGHRPVDLHLKGLAAVSYTHLRAHETE
;
A
#
# COMPACT_ATOMS: atom_id res chain seq x y z
N MET A 1 8.13 5.24 -25.35
CA MET A 1 6.73 4.86 -25.10
C MET A 1 6.41 3.58 -25.83
N GLY A 2 5.85 2.58 -25.16
CA GLY A 2 5.38 1.36 -25.83
C GLY A 2 4.10 1.62 -26.61
N LYS A 3 3.91 0.90 -27.72
CA LYS A 3 2.71 0.96 -28.57
C LYS A 3 2.08 -0.42 -28.62
N PHE A 4 0.78 -0.49 -28.39
CA PHE A 4 -0.01 -1.69 -28.63
C PHE A 4 -0.67 -1.58 -30.00
N ILE A 5 -0.56 -2.63 -30.81
CA ILE A 5 -1.29 -2.78 -32.06
C ILE A 5 -2.25 -3.95 -31.86
N ILE A 6 -3.54 -3.71 -32.03
CA ILE A 6 -4.59 -4.70 -31.77
C ILE A 6 -5.38 -4.89 -33.06
N GLU A 7 -5.41 -6.14 -33.55
CA GLU A 7 -6.26 -6.56 -34.64
C GLU A 7 -7.45 -7.30 -34.06
N GLY A 8 -8.65 -6.78 -34.29
CA GLY A 8 -9.91 -7.38 -33.83
C GLY A 8 -10.45 -8.41 -34.83
N GLY A 9 -11.66 -8.92 -34.55
CA GLY A 9 -12.39 -9.83 -35.47
C GLY A 9 -12.10 -11.32 -35.27
N HIS A 10 -11.20 -11.69 -34.34
CA HIS A 10 -10.90 -13.08 -34.04
C HIS A 10 -11.65 -13.56 -32.82
N ARG A 11 -12.24 -14.77 -32.88
CA ARG A 11 -12.86 -15.41 -31.72
C ARG A 11 -11.77 -15.89 -30.75
N LEU A 12 -11.81 -15.38 -29.52
CA LEU A 12 -10.90 -15.83 -28.49
C LEU A 12 -11.43 -17.10 -27.82
N SER A 13 -10.55 -18.08 -27.59
CA SER A 13 -10.85 -19.32 -26.88
C SER A 13 -9.62 -19.72 -26.07
N GLY A 14 -9.82 -20.12 -24.81
CA GLY A 14 -8.73 -20.53 -23.93
C GLY A 14 -9.07 -20.35 -22.47
N ARG A 15 -8.08 -20.62 -21.60
CA ARG A 15 -8.16 -20.42 -20.15
C ARG A 15 -7.08 -19.44 -19.73
N VAL A 16 -7.45 -18.46 -18.93
CA VAL A 16 -6.52 -17.47 -18.35
C VAL A 16 -6.64 -17.54 -16.84
N LYS A 17 -5.51 -17.73 -16.15
CA LYS A 17 -5.47 -17.59 -14.68
C LYS A 17 -5.45 -16.11 -14.34
N VAL A 18 -6.49 -15.65 -13.68
CA VAL A 18 -6.58 -14.25 -13.21
C VAL A 18 -5.68 -14.07 -11.99
N GLN A 19 -4.83 -13.07 -12.02
CA GLN A 19 -4.01 -12.68 -10.87
C GLN A 19 -4.85 -11.98 -9.80
N GLY A 20 -4.31 -11.90 -8.58
CA GLY A 20 -4.93 -11.15 -7.50
C GLY A 20 -5.15 -9.68 -7.84
N ALA A 21 -6.19 -9.09 -7.26
CA ALA A 21 -6.55 -7.71 -7.52
C ALA A 21 -5.61 -6.74 -6.78
N LYS A 22 -5.07 -5.75 -7.50
CA LYS A 22 -4.26 -4.66 -6.92
C LYS A 22 -4.92 -4.01 -5.71
N ASN A 23 -6.19 -3.63 -5.86
CA ASN A 23 -6.93 -2.88 -4.85
C ASN A 23 -7.30 -3.73 -3.61
N ALA A 24 -7.20 -5.05 -3.69
CA ALA A 24 -7.29 -5.94 -2.54
C ALA A 24 -5.91 -6.15 -1.90
N ALA A 25 -4.87 -6.33 -2.70
CA ALA A 25 -3.52 -6.59 -2.21
C ALA A 25 -2.96 -5.41 -1.38
N LEU A 26 -3.13 -4.17 -1.83
CA LEU A 26 -2.53 -3.01 -1.18
C LEU A 26 -3.03 -2.77 0.26
N PRO A 27 -4.35 -2.78 0.58
CA PRO A 27 -4.80 -2.66 1.97
C PRO A 27 -4.43 -3.88 2.82
N VAL A 28 -4.39 -5.09 2.26
CA VAL A 28 -3.93 -6.28 2.97
C VAL A 28 -2.46 -6.15 3.33
N LEU A 29 -1.61 -5.71 2.41
CA LEU A 29 -0.20 -5.42 2.68
C LEU A 29 -0.03 -4.36 3.77
N ALA A 30 -0.77 -3.27 3.72
CA ALA A 30 -0.74 -2.25 4.77
C ALA A 30 -1.12 -2.85 6.14
N ALA A 31 -2.16 -3.70 6.18
CA ALA A 31 -2.60 -4.36 7.42
C ALA A 31 -1.55 -5.30 8.03
N THR A 32 -0.58 -5.79 7.24
CA THR A 32 0.50 -6.65 7.77
C THR A 32 1.34 -5.98 8.85
N VAL A 33 1.42 -4.65 8.85
CA VAL A 33 2.09 -3.88 9.91
C VAL A 33 1.49 -4.18 11.29
N MET A 34 0.19 -4.45 11.38
CA MET A 34 -0.46 -4.71 12.67
C MET A 34 -0.06 -6.05 13.29
N SER A 35 0.41 -7.00 12.49
CA SER A 35 0.85 -8.31 13.00
C SER A 35 2.27 -8.25 13.56
N ARG A 36 2.49 -8.98 14.66
CA ARG A 36 3.81 -9.22 15.23
C ARG A 36 4.43 -10.55 14.78
N GLY A 37 3.71 -11.32 13.99
CA GLY A 37 4.11 -12.62 13.48
C GLY A 37 4.40 -12.62 11.99
N GLU A 38 4.62 -13.81 11.46
CA GLU A 38 4.75 -14.07 10.04
C GLU A 38 3.38 -14.29 9.40
N MET A 39 3.24 -13.84 8.18
CA MET A 39 2.06 -14.02 7.35
C MET A 39 2.47 -14.50 5.98
N THR A 40 1.59 -15.25 5.35
CA THR A 40 1.76 -15.72 3.97
C THR A 40 0.57 -15.24 3.15
N LEU A 41 0.85 -14.49 2.09
CA LEU A 41 -0.15 -14.06 1.11
C LEU A 41 0.04 -14.85 -0.18
N PHE A 42 -1.05 -15.49 -0.62
CA PHE A 42 -1.08 -16.19 -1.90
C PHE A 42 -1.73 -15.31 -2.97
N ASN A 43 -1.33 -15.52 -4.22
CA ASN A 43 -1.88 -14.82 -5.37
C ASN A 43 -1.75 -13.28 -5.26
N CYS A 44 -0.69 -12.80 -4.61
CA CYS A 44 -0.38 -11.37 -4.58
C CYS A 44 0.21 -10.96 -5.94
N PRO A 45 -0.36 -9.97 -6.64
CA PRO A 45 0.11 -9.62 -7.98
C PRO A 45 1.47 -8.94 -7.92
N GLU A 46 2.42 -9.38 -8.76
CA GLU A 46 3.74 -8.76 -8.90
C GLU A 46 3.68 -7.53 -9.83
N ILE A 47 3.15 -6.44 -9.32
CA ILE A 47 3.02 -5.17 -10.04
C ILE A 47 3.73 -4.04 -9.30
N ARG A 48 4.04 -2.96 -10.01
CA ARG A 48 4.77 -1.81 -9.49
C ARG A 48 4.20 -1.26 -8.18
N ASP A 49 2.88 -1.14 -8.08
CA ASP A 49 2.22 -0.60 -6.88
C ASP A 49 2.44 -1.49 -5.66
N VAL A 50 2.45 -2.82 -5.85
CA VAL A 50 2.75 -3.79 -4.78
C VAL A 50 4.20 -3.67 -4.35
N HIS A 51 5.15 -3.59 -5.29
CA HIS A 51 6.57 -3.39 -4.98
C HIS A 51 6.81 -2.06 -4.24
N ASN A 52 6.13 -0.99 -4.63
CA ASN A 52 6.22 0.30 -3.93
C ASN A 52 5.68 0.18 -2.48
N MET A 53 4.55 -0.52 -2.27
CA MET A 53 4.03 -0.78 -0.92
C MET A 53 5.01 -1.61 -0.09
N LEU A 54 5.58 -2.67 -0.66
CA LEU A 54 6.60 -3.49 0.02
C LEU A 54 7.85 -2.67 0.36
N SER A 55 8.21 -1.71 -0.47
CA SER A 55 9.33 -0.78 -0.18
C SER A 55 9.00 0.14 1.00
N ILE A 56 7.78 0.67 1.09
CA ILE A 56 7.33 1.44 2.26
C ILE A 56 7.38 0.57 3.52
N LEU A 57 6.86 -0.64 3.44
CA LEU A 57 6.85 -1.59 4.56
C LEU A 57 8.28 -1.92 5.04
N ARG A 58 9.22 -2.09 4.10
CA ARG A 58 10.63 -2.36 4.43
C ARG A 58 11.29 -1.21 5.18
N GLU A 59 11.04 0.03 4.80
CA GLU A 59 11.52 1.22 5.53
C GLU A 59 10.98 1.28 6.96
N LEU A 60 9.78 0.76 7.17
CA LEU A 60 9.17 0.61 8.48
C LEU A 60 9.64 -0.64 9.26
N GLY A 61 10.60 -1.39 8.74
CA GLY A 61 11.17 -2.57 9.38
C GLY A 61 10.38 -3.87 9.17
N VAL A 62 9.40 -3.88 8.24
CA VAL A 62 8.71 -5.10 7.84
C VAL A 62 9.56 -5.86 6.82
N GLU A 63 9.84 -7.11 7.09
CA GLU A 63 10.57 -7.99 6.20
C GLU A 63 9.61 -8.70 5.26
N SER A 64 10.00 -8.85 3.99
CA SER A 64 9.18 -9.56 3.01
C SER A 64 10.03 -10.17 1.90
N TYR A 65 9.63 -11.36 1.45
CA TYR A 65 10.25 -12.05 0.31
C TYR A 65 9.24 -12.97 -0.37
N TYR A 66 9.47 -13.24 -1.65
CA TYR A 66 8.69 -14.21 -2.39
C TYR A 66 9.29 -15.61 -2.22
N ASP A 67 8.43 -16.58 -1.99
CA ASP A 67 8.72 -18.01 -1.93
C ASP A 67 7.76 -18.73 -2.90
N GLY A 68 8.22 -18.92 -4.11
CA GLY A 68 7.37 -19.35 -5.21
C GLY A 68 6.28 -18.33 -5.52
N ASP A 69 5.01 -18.75 -5.47
CA ASP A 69 3.82 -17.92 -5.68
C ASP A 69 3.28 -17.28 -4.38
N ALA A 70 3.96 -17.52 -3.26
CA ALA A 70 3.61 -16.99 -1.95
C ALA A 70 4.50 -15.80 -1.58
N LEU A 71 3.90 -14.75 -1.06
CA LEU A 71 4.60 -13.62 -0.45
C LEU A 71 4.63 -13.81 1.07
N LYS A 72 5.82 -14.01 1.62
CA LYS A 72 6.08 -14.11 3.06
C LYS A 72 6.34 -12.71 3.61
N ILE A 73 5.72 -12.38 4.74
CA ILE A 73 5.81 -11.05 5.35
C ILE A 73 5.95 -11.23 6.87
N SER A 74 6.91 -10.54 7.46
CA SER A 74 7.09 -10.50 8.91
C SER A 74 7.05 -9.07 9.42
N GLY A 75 6.03 -8.76 10.22
CA GLY A 75 5.91 -7.48 10.89
C GLY A 75 6.60 -7.43 12.27
N ARG A 76 7.37 -8.46 12.64
CA ARG A 76 8.00 -8.58 13.96
C ARG A 76 8.84 -7.36 14.31
N ASN A 77 9.67 -6.91 13.38
CA ASN A 77 10.61 -5.81 13.55
C ASN A 77 10.06 -4.45 13.10
N ALA A 78 8.76 -4.37 12.84
CA ALA A 78 8.13 -3.10 12.45
C ALA A 78 8.24 -2.07 13.58
N ARG A 79 8.58 -0.83 13.20
CA ARG A 79 8.82 0.31 14.09
C ARG A 79 8.03 1.52 13.67
N SER A 80 7.73 2.40 14.64
CA SER A 80 7.22 3.72 14.35
C SER A 80 8.31 4.54 13.66
N SER A 81 8.01 5.02 12.48
CA SER A 81 8.89 5.89 11.69
C SER A 81 8.03 6.70 10.72
N PRO A 82 8.44 7.93 10.39
CA PRO A 82 7.80 8.65 9.30
C PRO A 82 7.88 7.84 8.00
N MET A 83 6.78 7.76 7.28
CA MET A 83 6.77 7.11 5.98
C MET A 83 7.67 7.88 5.00
N PRO A 84 8.46 7.16 4.15
CA PRO A 84 9.34 7.80 3.19
C PRO A 84 8.54 8.65 2.20
N GLN A 85 8.76 9.96 2.22
CA GLN A 85 8.01 10.93 1.41
C GLN A 85 8.00 10.59 -0.09
N ARG A 86 9.17 10.20 -0.63
CA ARG A 86 9.28 9.86 -2.04
C ARG A 86 8.35 8.72 -2.42
N LEU A 87 8.39 7.62 -1.67
CA LEU A 87 7.55 6.45 -1.94
C LEU A 87 6.06 6.74 -1.71
N SER A 88 5.74 7.53 -0.68
CA SER A 88 4.36 7.94 -0.39
C SER A 88 3.77 8.81 -1.50
N LYS A 89 4.57 9.68 -2.12
CA LYS A 89 4.16 10.48 -3.27
C LYS A 89 3.96 9.65 -4.54
N GLU A 90 4.76 8.61 -4.74
CA GLU A 90 4.65 7.72 -5.90
C GLU A 90 3.45 6.75 -5.79
N LEU A 91 3.05 6.41 -4.57
CA LEU A 91 1.98 5.44 -4.31
C LEU A 91 0.81 6.12 -3.60
N ARG A 92 -0.26 6.37 -4.36
CA ARG A 92 -1.48 6.94 -3.79
C ARG A 92 -2.08 6.13 -2.64
N SER A 93 -2.00 4.80 -2.75
CA SER A 93 -2.49 3.87 -1.73
C SER A 93 -1.65 3.87 -0.45
N SER A 94 -0.60 4.71 -0.35
CA SER A 94 0.16 4.93 0.87
C SER A 94 -0.73 5.38 2.03
N ILE A 95 -1.86 6.02 1.75
CA ILE A 95 -2.86 6.41 2.76
C ILE A 95 -3.41 5.21 3.55
N PHE A 96 -3.40 4.00 2.98
CA PHE A 96 -3.82 2.79 3.68
C PHE A 96 -2.95 2.47 4.89
N MET A 97 -1.73 3.00 4.94
CA MET A 97 -0.83 2.80 6.08
C MET A 97 -1.28 3.56 7.34
N LEU A 98 -2.10 4.59 7.19
CA LEU A 98 -2.49 5.48 8.28
C LEU A 98 -3.16 4.70 9.43
N GLY A 99 -4.21 3.92 9.13
CA GLY A 99 -4.91 3.10 10.12
C GLY A 99 -4.01 2.07 10.82
N PRO A 100 -3.29 1.22 10.09
CA PRO A 100 -2.36 0.24 10.67
C PRO A 100 -1.26 0.85 11.54
N LEU A 101 -0.66 1.96 11.14
CA LEU A 101 0.36 2.64 11.94
C LEU A 101 -0.22 3.19 13.25
N LEU A 102 -1.37 3.87 13.16
CA LEU A 102 -2.09 4.35 14.35
C LEU A 102 -2.48 3.22 15.29
N SER A 103 -3.03 2.13 14.75
CA SER A 103 -3.43 0.97 15.55
C SER A 103 -2.27 0.31 16.28
N ARG A 104 -1.09 0.23 15.65
CA ARG A 104 0.05 -0.48 16.22
C ARG A 104 0.90 0.40 17.12
N PHE A 105 1.12 1.66 16.74
CA PHE A 105 2.10 2.55 17.37
C PHE A 105 1.48 3.75 18.08
N GLY A 106 0.18 4.01 17.89
CA GLY A 106 -0.49 5.18 18.46
C GLY A 106 -0.21 6.48 17.70
N GLU A 107 0.68 6.45 16.72
CA GLU A 107 1.06 7.61 15.90
C GLU A 107 1.28 7.21 14.44
N ALA A 108 1.08 8.14 13.53
CA ALA A 108 1.41 7.98 12.12
C ALA A 108 1.82 9.32 11.52
N VAL A 109 2.97 9.32 10.84
CA VAL A 109 3.45 10.47 10.07
C VAL A 109 3.47 10.06 8.60
N CYS A 110 2.55 10.63 7.83
CA CYS A 110 2.35 10.32 6.42
C CYS A 110 2.50 11.59 5.60
N ALA A 111 3.18 11.54 4.48
CA ALA A 111 3.09 12.59 3.48
C ALA A 111 1.73 12.52 2.79
N TYR A 112 1.21 13.66 2.34
CA TYR A 112 0.05 13.65 1.47
C TYR A 112 0.34 12.77 0.25
N PRO A 113 -0.58 11.85 -0.08
CA PRO A 113 -0.38 10.96 -1.22
C PRO A 113 -0.29 11.79 -2.49
N GLY A 114 0.73 11.51 -3.30
CA GLY A 114 0.96 12.21 -4.56
C GLY A 114 -0.23 12.11 -5.50
N GLY A 115 -0.46 13.17 -6.26
CA GLY A 115 -1.54 13.23 -7.23
C GLY A 115 -1.30 12.29 -8.40
N CYS A 116 -2.33 11.57 -8.80
CA CYS A 116 -2.47 11.18 -10.19
C CYS A 116 -2.93 12.43 -10.95
N GLU A 117 -2.57 12.58 -12.22
CA GLU A 117 -2.98 13.70 -13.11
C GLU A 117 -4.50 13.94 -13.18
N ILE A 118 -5.29 13.04 -12.60
CA ILE A 118 -6.77 13.05 -12.56
C ILE A 118 -7.35 13.97 -11.45
N GLY A 119 -6.51 14.62 -10.61
CA GLY A 119 -6.94 15.62 -9.62
C GLY A 119 -6.65 15.28 -8.17
N HIS A 120 -6.77 16.31 -7.32
CA HIS A 120 -6.65 16.19 -5.86
C HIS A 120 -7.73 15.28 -5.30
N ARG A 121 -7.35 14.33 -4.45
CA ARG A 121 -8.31 13.56 -3.65
C ARG A 121 -8.11 13.92 -2.18
N PRO A 122 -9.09 14.61 -1.60
CA PRO A 122 -9.02 15.01 -0.21
C PRO A 122 -8.97 13.76 0.69
N VAL A 123 -8.07 13.77 1.66
CA VAL A 123 -7.96 12.77 2.73
C VAL A 123 -8.64 13.24 4.02
N ASP A 124 -9.24 14.41 3.99
CA ASP A 124 -9.82 15.12 5.13
C ASP A 124 -10.86 14.29 5.88
N LEU A 125 -11.69 13.52 5.15
CA LEU A 125 -12.68 12.65 5.77
C LEU A 125 -12.03 11.49 6.53
N HIS A 126 -10.91 10.96 6.04
CA HIS A 126 -10.14 9.93 6.76
C HIS A 126 -9.56 10.52 8.05
N LEU A 127 -8.97 11.71 7.98
CA LEU A 127 -8.41 12.40 9.15
C LEU A 127 -9.49 12.74 10.17
N LYS A 128 -10.63 13.28 9.72
CA LYS A 128 -11.78 13.57 10.59
C LYS A 128 -12.33 12.32 11.26
N GLY A 129 -12.48 11.22 10.51
CA GLY A 129 -12.94 9.94 11.05
C GLY A 129 -11.99 9.37 12.10
N LEU A 130 -10.70 9.41 11.86
CA LEU A 130 -9.69 8.94 12.81
C LEU A 130 -9.62 9.84 14.06
N ALA A 131 -9.72 11.15 13.90
CA ALA A 131 -9.79 12.09 15.04
C ALA A 131 -11.01 11.84 15.92
N ALA A 132 -12.17 11.51 15.31
CA ALA A 132 -13.41 11.22 16.04
C ALA A 132 -13.32 9.96 16.92
N VAL A 133 -12.43 9.01 16.58
CA VAL A 133 -12.20 7.79 17.38
C VAL A 133 -10.96 7.90 18.30
N SER A 134 -10.61 9.13 18.70
CA SER A 134 -9.56 9.44 19.69
C SER A 134 -8.11 9.32 19.22
N TYR A 135 -7.85 9.33 17.92
CA TYR A 135 -6.50 9.47 17.41
C TYR A 135 -6.13 10.96 17.26
N THR A 136 -5.60 11.58 18.32
CA THR A 136 -5.35 13.02 18.42
C THR A 136 -4.01 13.50 17.83
N HIS A 137 -3.11 12.60 17.47
CA HIS A 137 -1.75 12.95 17.01
C HIS A 137 -1.52 12.63 15.53
N LEU A 138 -2.42 13.11 14.68
CA LEU A 138 -2.27 13.06 13.24
C LEU A 138 -1.42 14.24 12.75
N ARG A 139 -0.23 13.99 12.25
CA ARG A 139 0.59 14.98 11.55
C ARG A 139 0.66 14.62 10.06
N ALA A 140 -0.03 15.41 9.23
CA ALA A 140 0.21 15.43 7.81
C ALA A 140 1.21 16.55 7.51
N HIS A 141 2.35 16.23 6.91
CA HIS A 141 3.26 17.25 6.41
C HIS A 141 2.74 17.77 5.06
N GLU A 142 2.24 18.98 5.07
CA GLU A 142 2.08 19.76 3.85
C GLU A 142 3.49 20.13 3.38
N THR A 143 3.81 19.80 2.16
CA THR A 143 5.01 20.34 1.49
C THR A 143 4.59 21.58 0.74
N GLU A 144 5.14 22.72 1.16
CA GLU A 144 5.24 23.92 0.33
C GLU A 144 5.93 23.63 -1.02
#